data_852e6ebe4a3f770d5c913c86372a3430
#
_entry.id   852e6ebe4a3f770d5c913c86372a3430
#
_cell.length_a   1.000
_cell.length_b   1.000
_cell.length_c   1.000
_cell.angle_alpha   90.00
_cell.angle_beta   90.00
_cell.angle_gamma   90.00
#
_symmetry.space_group_name_H-M   'P 1'
#
loop_
_entity.id
_entity.type
_entity.pdbx_description
1 polymer ?
#
loop_
_entity_poly.entity_id
_entity_poly.type
_entity_poly.pdbx_seq_one_letter_code
_entity_poly.pdbx_strand_id
1 'polypeptide(L)'
;ATSLTLAIVFFFFFFLEGVVRNLFREFGIVLAGAVLISAFVSLTLTPVLNIFLTRKGGHKHSKFYIWTEPFFVGLENLYKKSLEGFMRMRWISLILVGACAGIIFFLGKKIPSELAPMEDRNRVRVSVTGPEGADFDFTDAVTYQITQQLMDSIPERNIILAFAPTFSGTQGSNASFIAMGLKDPDQRERSQSEIAQQMSGMFKKYTNVRAFAIQEQTISVGLGGRGSFPVQYVLQHLNFDKLKDKLPQFMEEVRKSEVFQGFDVNLKFNQPELQITIDRLRSNELGVSVLDVNNTLQLALSGRRFGYFIMNGKQYQVIAQVERIDRDDPFDLKSFFVRNNRGELIQLDNLVKMEETANPPTIFHFNRFKSAIVQAGLAPGKTIGDGIAEMDRIKAEVLDESFKTSLSGASRDYAESSSNISFAFLLALVLIFLVLAAQFESFID
;
A
#
# COMPACT_ATOMS: atom_id res chain seq x y z
N ALA A 1 -22.18 18.45 -32.31
CA ALA A 1 -20.72 18.42 -32.34
C ALA A 1 -20.13 18.59 -30.96
N THR A 2 -20.34 19.74 -30.26
CA THR A 2 -19.81 20.01 -28.92
C THR A 2 -20.13 18.94 -27.88
N SER A 3 -21.36 18.42 -27.87
CA SER A 3 -21.75 17.33 -26.97
C SER A 3 -21.03 16.01 -27.30
N LEU A 4 -20.76 15.73 -28.56
CA LEU A 4 -19.98 14.56 -28.97
C LEU A 4 -18.51 14.70 -28.55
N THR A 5 -17.92 15.88 -28.77
CA THR A 5 -16.54 16.17 -28.32
C THR A 5 -16.41 15.99 -26.81
N LEU A 6 -17.38 16.51 -26.04
CA LEU A 6 -17.40 16.38 -24.60
C LEU A 6 -17.55 14.91 -24.15
N ALA A 7 -18.42 14.14 -24.79
CA ALA A 7 -18.58 12.70 -24.51
C ALA A 7 -17.28 11.93 -24.80
N ILE A 8 -16.55 12.27 -25.86
CA ILE A 8 -15.26 11.64 -26.21
C ILE A 8 -14.17 11.96 -25.17
N VAL A 9 -14.17 13.17 -24.59
CA VAL A 9 -13.25 13.49 -23.47
C VAL A 9 -13.48 12.55 -22.29
N PHE A 10 -14.74 12.21 -21.96
CA PHE A 10 -15.02 11.26 -20.89
C PHE A 10 -14.75 9.81 -21.29
N PHE A 11 -14.82 9.48 -22.57
CA PHE A 11 -14.47 8.15 -23.08
C PHE A 11 -12.99 7.80 -22.85
N PHE A 12 -12.12 8.78 -22.69
CA PHE A 12 -10.73 8.62 -22.30
C PHE A 12 -10.54 7.77 -21.04
N PHE A 13 -11.43 7.87 -20.05
CA PHE A 13 -11.35 7.09 -18.82
C PHE A 13 -11.41 5.57 -19.02
N PHE A 14 -11.87 5.10 -20.17
CA PHE A 14 -11.85 3.67 -20.50
C PHE A 14 -10.48 3.10 -20.81
N PHE A 15 -9.54 3.95 -21.20
CA PHE A 15 -8.17 3.56 -21.56
C PHE A 15 -7.20 3.61 -20.37
N LEU A 16 -7.67 4.05 -19.20
CA LEU A 16 -6.87 4.01 -17.99
C LEU A 16 -6.74 2.56 -17.50
N GLU A 17 -5.66 2.28 -16.80
CA GLU A 17 -5.39 0.99 -16.15
C GLU A 17 -5.18 1.17 -14.64
N GLY A 18 -5.07 0.06 -13.91
CA GLY A 18 -4.82 0.06 -12.48
C GLY A 18 -5.98 0.59 -11.63
N VAL A 19 -5.65 1.14 -10.46
CA VAL A 19 -6.62 1.64 -9.47
C VAL A 19 -7.42 2.83 -10.02
N VAL A 20 -6.76 3.70 -10.76
CA VAL A 20 -7.36 4.90 -11.37
C VAL A 20 -8.49 4.51 -12.33
N ARG A 21 -8.32 3.42 -13.10
CA ARG A 21 -9.39 2.87 -13.93
C ARG A 21 -10.65 2.54 -13.14
N ASN A 22 -10.47 1.82 -12.02
CA ASN A 22 -11.61 1.38 -11.21
C ASN A 22 -12.39 2.56 -10.61
N LEU A 23 -11.69 3.64 -10.24
CA LEU A 23 -12.32 4.85 -9.70
C LEU A 23 -13.03 5.68 -10.78
N PHE A 24 -12.39 5.90 -11.92
CA PHE A 24 -12.87 6.86 -12.92
C PHE A 24 -13.68 6.25 -14.05
N ARG A 25 -13.65 4.94 -14.26
CA ARG A 25 -14.39 4.27 -15.32
C ARG A 25 -15.91 4.47 -15.19
N GLU A 26 -16.45 4.21 -14.00
CA GLU A 26 -17.89 4.36 -13.76
C GLU A 26 -18.30 5.83 -13.86
N PHE A 27 -17.49 6.72 -13.32
CA PHE A 27 -17.68 8.16 -13.41
C PHE A 27 -17.68 8.63 -14.88
N GLY A 28 -16.74 8.17 -15.69
CA GLY A 28 -16.66 8.49 -17.12
C GLY A 28 -17.89 8.00 -17.91
N ILE A 29 -18.39 6.76 -17.62
CA ILE A 29 -19.60 6.22 -18.26
C ILE A 29 -20.82 7.08 -17.92
N VAL A 30 -21.01 7.40 -16.65
CA VAL A 30 -22.18 8.18 -16.20
C VAL A 30 -22.16 9.58 -16.82
N LEU A 31 -21.00 10.25 -16.82
CA LEU A 31 -20.87 11.59 -17.39
C LEU A 31 -21.07 11.59 -18.94
N ALA A 32 -20.43 10.66 -19.64
CA ALA A 32 -20.62 10.54 -21.09
C ALA A 32 -22.09 10.24 -21.43
N GLY A 33 -22.72 9.32 -20.71
CA GLY A 33 -24.16 9.01 -20.85
C GLY A 33 -25.04 10.21 -20.57
N ALA A 34 -24.80 10.94 -19.48
CA ALA A 34 -25.57 12.13 -19.13
C ALA A 34 -25.46 13.22 -20.20
N VAL A 35 -24.26 13.46 -20.76
CA VAL A 35 -24.04 14.42 -21.85
C VAL A 35 -24.80 14.02 -23.12
N LEU A 36 -24.77 12.74 -23.49
CA LEU A 36 -25.49 12.23 -24.66
C LEU A 36 -27.01 12.33 -24.49
N ILE A 37 -27.53 11.95 -23.33
CA ILE A 37 -28.97 12.09 -22.98
C ILE A 37 -29.37 13.57 -22.97
N SER A 38 -28.56 14.44 -22.39
CA SER A 38 -28.81 15.89 -22.38
C SER A 38 -28.86 16.46 -23.80
N ALA A 39 -27.92 16.05 -24.66
CA ALA A 39 -27.92 16.43 -26.06
C ALA A 39 -29.21 15.96 -26.80
N PHE A 40 -29.60 14.71 -26.58
CA PHE A 40 -30.84 14.17 -27.16
C PHE A 40 -32.07 14.95 -26.69
N VAL A 41 -32.20 15.20 -25.40
CA VAL A 41 -33.32 15.99 -24.85
C VAL A 41 -33.32 17.42 -25.40
N SER A 42 -32.16 18.06 -25.49
CA SER A 42 -32.02 19.43 -26.02
C SER A 42 -32.44 19.52 -27.51
N LEU A 43 -32.10 18.50 -28.31
CA LEU A 43 -32.40 18.51 -29.73
C LEU A 43 -33.85 18.05 -30.05
N THR A 44 -34.49 17.31 -29.16
CA THR A 44 -35.84 16.78 -29.38
C THR A 44 -36.90 17.51 -28.60
N LEU A 45 -36.79 17.47 -27.26
CA LEU A 45 -37.83 17.97 -26.37
C LEU A 45 -37.88 19.50 -26.34
N THR A 46 -36.76 20.19 -26.36
CA THR A 46 -36.70 21.65 -26.28
C THR A 46 -37.37 22.33 -27.49
N PRO A 47 -37.14 21.95 -28.76
CA PRO A 47 -37.85 22.51 -29.90
C PRO A 47 -39.35 22.22 -29.88
N VAL A 48 -39.73 20.99 -29.49
CA VAL A 48 -41.14 20.61 -29.39
C VAL A 48 -41.86 21.42 -28.32
N LEU A 49 -41.31 21.55 -27.15
CA LEU A 49 -41.85 22.39 -26.08
C LEU A 49 -41.93 23.86 -26.48
N ASN A 50 -40.92 24.37 -27.19
CA ASN A 50 -40.94 25.73 -27.67
C ASN A 50 -42.11 25.99 -28.63
N ILE A 51 -42.38 25.08 -29.55
CA ILE A 51 -43.55 25.15 -30.45
C ILE A 51 -44.87 25.10 -29.69
N PHE A 52 -44.98 24.22 -28.69
CA PHE A 52 -46.21 24.11 -27.87
C PHE A 52 -46.45 25.31 -26.94
N LEU A 53 -45.37 25.84 -26.34
CA LEU A 53 -45.44 26.95 -25.37
C LEU A 53 -45.52 28.33 -26.04
N THR A 54 -45.02 28.46 -27.28
CA THR A 54 -45.07 29.73 -28.00
C THR A 54 -46.45 29.85 -28.66
N ARG A 55 -47.32 30.63 -28.02
CA ARG A 55 -48.67 30.93 -28.56
C ARG A 55 -48.59 31.65 -29.91
N LYS A 56 -49.34 31.19 -30.88
CA LYS A 56 -49.60 31.88 -32.14
C LYS A 56 -50.42 33.18 -31.84
N GLY A 57 -49.81 34.19 -31.31
CA GLY A 57 -50.47 35.48 -31.07
C GLY A 57 -49.46 36.57 -31.19
N GLY A 58 -49.80 37.59 -32.04
CA GLY A 58 -48.93 38.67 -32.46
C GLY A 58 -48.07 39.30 -31.34
N HIS A 59 -46.86 39.62 -31.73
CA HIS A 59 -45.77 40.16 -30.91
C HIS A 59 -46.13 41.44 -30.14
N LYS A 60 -46.87 41.35 -29.06
CA LYS A 60 -46.86 42.38 -28.01
C LYS A 60 -45.74 41.98 -27.04
N HIS A 61 -44.56 42.59 -27.24
CA HIS A 61 -43.47 42.41 -26.31
C HIS A 61 -43.94 42.88 -24.90
N SER A 62 -43.76 41.98 -23.90
CA SER A 62 -44.03 42.32 -22.51
C SER A 62 -43.15 43.50 -22.08
N LYS A 63 -43.62 44.36 -21.16
CA LYS A 63 -42.82 45.45 -20.61
C LYS A 63 -41.51 44.94 -20.00
N PHE A 64 -41.50 43.74 -19.48
CA PHE A 64 -40.28 43.06 -18.99
C PHE A 64 -39.27 42.73 -20.11
N TYR A 65 -39.73 42.28 -21.26
CA TYR A 65 -38.91 42.02 -22.42
C TYR A 65 -38.24 43.29 -22.91
N ILE A 66 -39.00 44.38 -23.10
CA ILE A 66 -38.46 45.67 -23.56
C ILE A 66 -37.42 46.24 -22.56
N TRP A 67 -37.58 45.97 -21.29
CA TRP A 67 -36.64 46.42 -20.26
C TRP A 67 -35.34 45.59 -20.21
N THR A 68 -35.42 44.28 -20.48
CA THR A 68 -34.27 43.39 -20.47
C THR A 68 -33.53 43.33 -21.81
N GLU A 69 -34.20 43.61 -22.93
CA GLU A 69 -33.64 43.52 -24.28
C GLU A 69 -32.36 44.34 -24.46
N PRO A 70 -32.24 45.60 -23.98
CA PRO A 70 -31.00 46.38 -24.13
C PRO A 70 -29.75 45.71 -23.51
N PHE A 71 -29.98 44.99 -22.40
CA PHE A 71 -28.91 44.28 -21.74
C PHE A 71 -28.40 43.07 -22.61
N PHE A 72 -29.32 42.30 -23.17
CA PHE A 72 -28.95 41.16 -24.02
C PHE A 72 -28.36 41.64 -25.37
N VAL A 73 -28.90 42.68 -25.98
CA VAL A 73 -28.33 43.29 -27.20
C VAL A 73 -26.95 43.91 -26.90
N GLY A 74 -26.75 44.49 -25.74
CA GLY A 74 -25.47 44.99 -25.28
C GLY A 74 -24.43 43.89 -25.16
N LEU A 75 -24.82 42.75 -24.54
CA LEU A 75 -24.00 41.58 -24.38
C LEU A 75 -23.63 40.92 -25.73
N GLU A 76 -24.61 40.80 -26.64
CA GLU A 76 -24.41 40.28 -28.00
C GLU A 76 -23.44 41.15 -28.78
N ASN A 77 -23.60 42.47 -28.75
CA ASN A 77 -22.70 43.42 -29.41
C ASN A 77 -21.28 43.39 -28.82
N LEU A 78 -21.15 43.25 -27.52
CA LEU A 78 -19.86 43.09 -26.83
C LEU A 78 -19.18 41.80 -27.28
N TYR A 79 -19.91 40.68 -27.31
CA TYR A 79 -19.42 39.41 -27.80
C TYR A 79 -19.00 39.48 -29.25
N LYS A 80 -19.84 40.05 -30.14
CA LYS A 80 -19.54 40.21 -31.55
C LYS A 80 -18.24 41.01 -31.76
N LYS A 81 -18.11 42.19 -31.13
CA LYS A 81 -16.89 43.02 -31.21
C LYS A 81 -15.65 42.31 -30.70
N SER A 82 -15.79 41.58 -29.57
CA SER A 82 -14.71 40.80 -28.98
C SER A 82 -14.26 39.66 -29.92
N LEU A 83 -15.24 38.94 -30.51
CA LEU A 83 -14.97 37.86 -31.43
C LEU A 83 -14.33 38.36 -32.74
N GLU A 84 -14.86 39.47 -33.32
CA GLU A 84 -14.26 40.10 -34.52
C GLU A 84 -12.83 40.58 -34.25
N GLY A 85 -12.56 41.16 -33.08
CA GLY A 85 -11.21 41.54 -32.64
C GLY A 85 -10.27 40.33 -32.51
N PHE A 86 -10.76 39.26 -31.92
CA PHE A 86 -10.00 38.00 -31.75
C PHE A 86 -9.68 37.32 -33.08
N MET A 87 -10.66 37.25 -33.99
CA MET A 87 -10.49 36.65 -35.31
C MET A 87 -9.54 37.49 -36.21
N ARG A 88 -9.51 38.78 -36.02
CA ARG A 88 -8.55 39.64 -36.72
C ARG A 88 -7.11 39.41 -36.29
N MET A 89 -6.92 38.97 -35.02
CA MET A 89 -5.62 38.70 -34.42
C MET A 89 -5.47 37.21 -34.07
N ARG A 90 -5.71 36.30 -35.04
CA ARG A 90 -5.67 34.85 -34.86
C ARG A 90 -4.39 34.30 -34.22
N TRP A 91 -3.29 35.04 -34.32
CA TRP A 91 -2.06 34.69 -33.58
C TRP A 91 -2.19 34.71 -32.07
N ILE A 92 -3.17 35.44 -31.52
CA ILE A 92 -3.45 35.44 -30.08
C ILE A 92 -3.85 34.04 -29.60
N SER A 93 -4.56 33.25 -30.42
CA SER A 93 -4.93 31.88 -30.07
C SER A 93 -3.71 30.96 -29.85
N LEU A 94 -2.71 31.09 -30.72
CA LEU A 94 -1.45 30.34 -30.58
C LEU A 94 -0.67 30.76 -29.33
N ILE A 95 -0.61 32.06 -29.04
CA ILE A 95 0.02 32.56 -27.81
C ILE A 95 -0.72 32.04 -26.57
N LEU A 96 -2.06 32.07 -26.59
CA LEU A 96 -2.89 31.61 -25.50
C LEU A 96 -2.71 30.10 -25.24
N VAL A 97 -2.75 29.30 -26.31
CA VAL A 97 -2.50 27.85 -26.21
C VAL A 97 -1.08 27.56 -25.71
N GLY A 98 -0.08 28.29 -26.24
CA GLY A 98 1.30 28.18 -25.76
C GLY A 98 1.48 28.59 -24.30
N ALA A 99 0.79 29.64 -23.86
CA ALA A 99 0.79 30.05 -22.45
C ALA A 99 0.13 29.03 -21.56
N CYS A 100 -1.02 28.46 -21.95
CA CYS A 100 -1.67 27.38 -21.23
C CYS A 100 -0.79 26.12 -21.12
N ALA A 101 -0.15 25.72 -22.22
CA ALA A 101 0.80 24.61 -22.23
C ALA A 101 2.01 24.88 -21.30
N GLY A 102 2.54 26.11 -21.33
CA GLY A 102 3.60 26.55 -20.43
C GLY A 102 3.20 26.49 -18.95
N ILE A 103 2.00 26.95 -18.62
CA ILE A 103 1.45 26.89 -17.27
C ILE A 103 1.25 25.43 -16.82
N ILE A 104 0.70 24.57 -17.67
CA ILE A 104 0.53 23.14 -17.39
C ILE A 104 1.89 22.49 -17.11
N PHE A 105 2.90 22.75 -17.92
CA PHE A 105 4.24 22.22 -17.73
C PHE A 105 4.88 22.71 -16.42
N PHE A 106 4.73 23.97 -16.10
CA PHE A 106 5.29 24.57 -14.89
C PHE A 106 4.60 24.06 -13.62
N LEU A 107 3.25 24.00 -13.63
CA LEU A 107 2.47 23.47 -12.51
C LEU A 107 2.71 21.98 -12.35
N GLY A 108 2.76 21.22 -13.44
CA GLY A 108 3.01 19.78 -13.41
C GLY A 108 4.35 19.39 -12.78
N LYS A 109 5.36 20.29 -12.84
CA LYS A 109 6.63 20.09 -12.12
C LYS A 109 6.58 20.46 -10.64
N LYS A 110 5.66 21.36 -10.25
CA LYS A 110 5.54 21.83 -8.86
C LYS A 110 4.55 21.04 -8.03
N ILE A 111 3.54 20.47 -8.64
CA ILE A 111 2.52 19.71 -7.93
C ILE A 111 3.09 18.33 -7.58
N PRO A 112 3.09 17.94 -6.28
CA PRO A 112 3.51 16.61 -5.87
C PRO A 112 2.69 15.54 -6.60
N SER A 113 3.36 14.53 -7.14
CA SER A 113 2.68 13.42 -7.82
C SER A 113 2.36 12.33 -6.82
N GLU A 114 1.09 12.20 -6.46
CA GLU A 114 0.57 11.24 -5.50
C GLU A 114 -0.66 10.52 -6.08
N LEU A 115 -0.92 9.30 -5.63
CA LEU A 115 -2.14 8.56 -6.03
C LEU A 115 -3.39 9.21 -5.44
N ALA A 116 -3.30 9.62 -4.18
CA ALA A 116 -4.26 10.44 -3.47
C ALA A 116 -3.57 11.13 -2.29
N PRO A 117 -3.95 12.36 -1.94
CA PRO A 117 -3.43 13.02 -0.76
C PRO A 117 -3.80 12.26 0.51
N MET A 118 -2.94 12.34 1.52
CA MET A 118 -3.20 11.75 2.83
C MET A 118 -4.32 12.52 3.52
N GLU A 119 -5.45 11.89 3.69
CA GLU A 119 -6.61 12.45 4.39
C GLU A 119 -6.60 12.05 5.87
N ASP A 120 -7.19 12.92 6.68
CA ASP A 120 -7.44 12.63 8.08
C ASP A 120 -8.66 11.69 8.19
N ARG A 121 -8.39 10.42 8.44
CA ARG A 121 -9.40 9.35 8.52
C ARG A 121 -9.70 8.93 9.96
N ASN A 122 -9.26 9.70 10.93
CA ASN A 122 -9.42 9.41 12.35
C ASN A 122 -8.79 8.07 12.78
N ARG A 123 -7.74 7.62 12.08
CA ARG A 123 -7.10 6.33 12.36
C ARG A 123 -5.59 6.42 12.25
N VAL A 124 -4.92 5.96 13.29
CA VAL A 124 -3.46 5.76 13.29
C VAL A 124 -3.20 4.32 13.69
N ARG A 125 -2.32 3.65 12.97
CA ARG A 125 -1.85 2.32 13.30
C ARG A 125 -0.42 2.40 13.81
N VAL A 126 -0.12 1.66 14.86
CA VAL A 126 1.26 1.46 15.33
C VAL A 126 1.66 0.04 14.98
N SER A 127 2.75 -0.09 14.26
CA SER A 127 3.41 -1.37 14.04
C SER A 127 4.55 -1.50 15.05
N VAL A 128 4.57 -2.58 15.80
CA VAL A 128 5.62 -2.87 16.78
C VAL A 128 6.30 -4.17 16.37
N THR A 129 7.61 -4.14 16.25
CA THR A 129 8.42 -5.31 15.89
C THR A 129 9.56 -5.44 16.90
N GLY A 130 9.56 -6.55 17.64
CA GLY A 130 10.63 -6.93 18.56
C GLY A 130 11.84 -7.50 17.82
N PRO A 131 12.90 -7.87 18.58
CA PRO A 131 14.03 -8.63 18.05
C PRO A 131 13.56 -9.94 17.40
N GLU A 132 14.31 -10.42 16.42
CA GLU A 132 14.04 -11.75 15.87
C GLU A 132 14.29 -12.81 16.94
N GLY A 133 13.36 -13.76 17.04
CA GLY A 133 13.37 -14.76 18.13
C GLY A 133 12.69 -14.33 19.43
N ALA A 134 12.22 -13.09 19.54
CA ALA A 134 11.42 -12.68 20.69
C ALA A 134 10.14 -13.52 20.80
N ASP A 135 9.84 -13.92 22.01
CA ASP A 135 8.67 -14.71 22.32
C ASP A 135 7.38 -13.86 22.43
N PHE A 136 6.27 -14.54 22.63
CA PHE A 136 4.97 -13.89 22.80
C PHE A 136 4.94 -13.01 24.05
N ASP A 137 5.47 -13.48 25.18
CA ASP A 137 5.38 -12.78 26.46
C ASP A 137 6.13 -11.44 26.42
N PHE A 138 7.32 -11.41 25.79
CA PHE A 138 8.06 -10.18 25.54
C PHE A 138 7.24 -9.21 24.67
N THR A 139 6.70 -9.71 23.54
CA THR A 139 5.96 -8.90 22.59
C THR A 139 4.68 -8.32 23.21
N ASP A 140 3.96 -9.14 24.00
CA ASP A 140 2.74 -8.73 24.70
C ASP A 140 3.05 -7.67 25.77
N ALA A 141 4.08 -7.89 26.60
CA ALA A 141 4.48 -6.92 27.63
C ALA A 141 4.84 -5.57 27.06
N VAL A 142 5.64 -5.52 25.97
CA VAL A 142 6.01 -4.27 25.32
C VAL A 142 4.80 -3.61 24.63
N THR A 143 3.96 -4.40 23.98
CA THR A 143 2.72 -3.89 23.35
C THR A 143 1.79 -3.28 24.38
N TYR A 144 1.66 -3.91 25.54
CA TYR A 144 0.89 -3.38 26.65
C TYR A 144 1.47 -2.05 27.16
N GLN A 145 2.80 -1.96 27.38
CA GLN A 145 3.46 -0.73 27.80
C GLN A 145 3.23 0.43 26.81
N ILE A 146 3.39 0.17 25.52
CA ILE A 146 3.14 1.17 24.47
C ILE A 146 1.66 1.58 24.48
N THR A 147 0.73 0.62 24.62
CA THR A 147 -0.70 0.89 24.66
C THR A 147 -1.06 1.80 25.86
N GLN A 148 -0.55 1.50 27.05
CA GLN A 148 -0.76 2.34 28.24
C GLN A 148 -0.23 3.76 28.02
N GLN A 149 0.99 3.89 27.49
CA GLN A 149 1.54 5.21 27.20
C GLN A 149 0.69 5.99 26.21
N LEU A 150 0.16 5.34 25.17
CA LEU A 150 -0.76 5.98 24.20
C LEU A 150 -2.05 6.42 24.88
N MET A 151 -2.59 5.61 25.78
CA MET A 151 -3.77 5.94 26.56
C MET A 151 -3.56 7.19 27.43
N ASP A 152 -2.39 7.34 28.02
CA ASP A 152 -2.09 8.48 28.91
C ASP A 152 -1.73 9.76 28.12
N SER A 153 -1.12 9.62 26.95
CA SER A 153 -0.55 10.75 26.22
C SER A 153 -1.41 11.31 25.09
N ILE A 154 -2.43 10.58 24.64
CA ILE A 154 -3.29 10.98 23.51
C ILE A 154 -4.75 11.10 23.99
N PRO A 155 -5.17 12.29 24.44
CA PRO A 155 -6.54 12.51 24.93
C PRO A 155 -7.59 12.47 23.80
N GLU A 156 -7.17 12.67 22.55
CA GLU A 156 -8.05 12.65 21.36
C GLU A 156 -8.42 11.24 20.90
N ARG A 157 -7.91 10.20 21.58
CA ARG A 157 -8.31 8.83 21.26
C ARG A 157 -9.79 8.59 21.50
N ASN A 158 -10.38 7.80 20.63
CA ASN A 158 -11.73 7.25 20.81
C ASN A 158 -11.64 5.77 21.24
N ILE A 159 -10.87 4.97 20.52
CA ILE A 159 -10.68 3.54 20.79
C ILE A 159 -9.23 3.15 20.55
N ILE A 160 -8.73 2.20 21.35
CA ILE A 160 -7.44 1.54 21.13
C ILE A 160 -7.66 0.03 21.14
N LEU A 161 -7.15 -0.64 20.11
CA LEU A 161 -7.16 -2.10 19.98
C LEU A 161 -5.71 -2.55 19.75
N ALA A 162 -5.21 -3.37 20.66
CA ALA A 162 -3.88 -3.97 20.53
C ALA A 162 -4.01 -5.46 20.20
N PHE A 163 -3.16 -5.93 19.30
CA PHE A 163 -3.14 -7.30 18.83
C PHE A 163 -1.70 -7.83 18.89
N ALA A 164 -1.47 -8.84 19.71
CA ALA A 164 -0.22 -9.58 19.83
C ALA A 164 -0.52 -11.09 19.84
N PRO A 165 0.11 -11.89 18.97
CA PRO A 165 0.85 -11.49 17.78
C PRO A 165 -0.06 -10.93 16.68
N THR A 166 0.53 -10.39 15.63
CA THR A 166 -0.22 -9.89 14.47
C THR A 166 -0.92 -11.04 13.72
N PHE A 167 -2.08 -10.76 13.12
CA PHE A 167 -2.82 -11.75 12.32
C PHE A 167 -2.14 -12.12 10.98
N SER A 168 -1.09 -11.42 10.59
CA SER A 168 -0.35 -11.74 9.38
C SER A 168 0.50 -12.98 9.63
N GLY A 169 0.10 -14.11 9.09
CA GLY A 169 0.77 -15.41 9.26
C GLY A 169 2.23 -15.47 8.75
N THR A 170 2.77 -14.36 8.25
CA THR A 170 4.15 -14.23 7.80
C THR A 170 5.06 -13.54 8.82
N GLN A 171 4.51 -12.96 9.87
CA GLN A 171 5.26 -12.35 10.97
C GLN A 171 5.20 -13.28 12.18
N GLY A 172 6.35 -13.51 12.81
CA GLY A 172 6.48 -14.38 13.97
C GLY A 172 5.83 -13.80 15.25
N SER A 173 6.07 -14.45 16.38
CA SER A 173 5.60 -14.03 17.72
C SER A 173 6.14 -12.65 18.14
N ASN A 174 7.19 -12.16 17.46
CA ASN A 174 7.89 -10.89 17.74
C ASN A 174 7.20 -9.65 17.15
N ALA A 175 6.03 -9.76 16.53
CA ALA A 175 5.36 -8.63 15.92
C ALA A 175 3.94 -8.44 16.47
N SER A 176 3.59 -7.18 16.72
CA SER A 176 2.26 -6.77 17.12
C SER A 176 1.82 -5.49 16.41
N PHE A 177 0.54 -5.17 16.47
CA PHE A 177 0.06 -3.88 16.02
C PHE A 177 -1.01 -3.32 16.96
N ILE A 178 -1.07 -1.98 17.02
CA ILE A 178 -2.07 -1.26 17.77
C ILE A 178 -2.85 -0.40 16.78
N ALA A 179 -4.16 -0.57 16.73
CA ALA A 179 -5.07 0.27 15.96
C ALA A 179 -5.70 1.30 16.90
N MET A 180 -5.47 2.57 16.62
CA MET A 180 -6.04 3.67 17.40
C MET A 180 -7.00 4.47 16.53
N GLY A 181 -8.26 4.55 16.97
CA GLY A 181 -9.25 5.46 16.45
C GLY A 181 -9.18 6.79 17.20
N LEU A 182 -9.23 7.88 16.48
CA LEU A 182 -9.28 9.25 17.01
C LEU A 182 -10.72 9.76 17.01
N LYS A 183 -10.98 10.77 17.82
CA LYS A 183 -12.22 11.54 17.75
C LYS A 183 -12.35 12.25 16.41
N ASP A 184 -13.54 12.67 16.04
CA ASP A 184 -13.77 13.40 14.80
C ASP A 184 -12.97 14.72 14.77
N PRO A 185 -12.59 15.22 13.58
CA PRO A 185 -11.74 16.41 13.47
C PRO A 185 -12.28 17.66 14.15
N ASP A 186 -13.60 17.81 14.23
CA ASP A 186 -14.31 18.89 14.92
C ASP A 186 -14.30 18.76 16.47
N GLN A 187 -13.91 17.59 16.99
CA GLN A 187 -13.84 17.30 18.43
C GLN A 187 -12.40 17.27 18.95
N ARG A 188 -11.41 17.65 18.14
CA ARG A 188 -10.00 17.66 18.51
C ARG A 188 -9.26 18.86 17.91
N GLU A 189 -8.25 19.32 18.61
CA GLU A 189 -7.44 20.46 18.17
C GLU A 189 -6.33 20.03 17.19
N ARG A 190 -5.79 18.81 17.36
CA ARG A 190 -4.65 18.31 16.57
C ARG A 190 -5.10 17.42 15.43
N SER A 191 -4.45 17.58 14.28
CA SER A 191 -4.64 16.72 13.12
C SER A 191 -4.09 15.30 13.38
N GLN A 192 -4.58 14.33 12.61
CA GLN A 192 -4.05 12.96 12.63
C GLN A 192 -2.54 12.91 12.38
N SER A 193 -2.04 13.78 11.48
CA SER A 193 -0.61 13.85 11.14
C SER A 193 0.24 14.33 12.32
N GLU A 194 -0.19 15.36 13.03
CA GLU A 194 0.50 15.87 14.23
C GLU A 194 0.53 14.82 15.33
N ILE A 195 -0.60 14.12 15.55
CA ILE A 195 -0.68 13.02 16.53
C ILE A 195 0.28 11.88 16.14
N ALA A 196 0.29 11.46 14.86
CA ALA A 196 1.19 10.41 14.38
C ALA A 196 2.68 10.81 14.52
N GLN A 197 3.01 12.07 14.29
CA GLN A 197 4.36 12.59 14.50
C GLN A 197 4.77 12.58 15.97
N GLN A 198 3.87 13.00 16.86
CA GLN A 198 4.10 12.92 18.31
C GLN A 198 4.33 11.46 18.75
N MET A 199 3.47 10.53 18.31
CA MET A 199 3.61 9.10 18.59
C MET A 199 4.97 8.57 18.14
N SER A 200 5.39 8.90 16.92
CA SER A 200 6.70 8.52 16.40
C SER A 200 7.86 9.06 17.24
N GLY A 201 7.71 10.26 17.79
CA GLY A 201 8.65 10.85 18.76
C GLY A 201 8.71 10.06 20.07
N MET A 202 7.56 9.65 20.59
CA MET A 202 7.44 8.88 21.83
C MET A 202 8.07 7.49 21.73
N PHE A 203 8.01 6.87 20.54
CA PHE A 203 8.54 5.52 20.34
C PHE A 203 10.08 5.45 20.33
N LYS A 204 10.77 6.55 20.14
CA LYS A 204 12.25 6.61 20.17
C LYS A 204 12.85 6.14 21.51
N LYS A 205 12.09 6.18 22.60
CA LYS A 205 12.55 5.70 23.90
C LYS A 205 12.59 4.17 24.02
N TYR A 206 11.85 3.47 23.16
CA TYR A 206 11.85 2.00 23.15
C TYR A 206 12.96 1.48 22.24
N THR A 207 14.16 1.31 22.80
CA THR A 207 15.35 0.88 22.05
C THR A 207 15.39 -0.62 21.77
N ASN A 208 14.61 -1.39 22.51
CA ASN A 208 14.51 -2.85 22.40
C ASN A 208 13.49 -3.32 21.36
N VAL A 209 12.67 -2.43 20.80
CA VAL A 209 11.71 -2.72 19.73
C VAL A 209 11.73 -1.61 18.68
N ARG A 210 11.27 -1.92 17.49
CA ARG A 210 10.96 -0.94 16.45
C ARG A 210 9.47 -0.66 16.44
N ALA A 211 9.08 0.57 16.76
CA ALA A 211 7.69 0.99 16.75
C ALA A 211 7.52 2.21 15.82
N PHE A 212 6.53 2.14 14.93
CA PHE A 212 6.24 3.18 13.95
C PHE A 212 4.75 3.52 13.96
N ALA A 213 4.43 4.80 14.00
CA ALA A 213 3.09 5.28 13.75
C ALA A 213 2.87 5.40 12.23
N ILE A 214 1.91 4.65 11.71
CA ILE A 214 1.59 4.57 10.28
C ILE A 214 0.21 5.16 10.08
N GLN A 215 0.10 6.16 9.22
CA GLN A 215 -1.17 6.70 8.76
C GLN A 215 -1.67 5.83 7.59
N GLU A 216 -2.94 5.45 7.64
CA GLU A 216 -3.55 4.71 6.53
C GLU A 216 -3.68 5.60 5.31
N GLN A 217 -3.29 5.10 4.15
CA GLN A 217 -3.45 5.81 2.89
C GLN A 217 -4.94 5.95 2.54
N THR A 218 -5.31 7.06 1.93
CA THR A 218 -6.68 7.34 1.49
C THR A 218 -7.18 6.29 0.50
N ILE A 219 -6.32 5.89 -0.42
CA ILE A 219 -6.56 4.79 -1.35
C ILE A 219 -5.57 3.67 -1.04
N SER A 220 -6.07 2.55 -0.54
CA SER A 220 -5.28 1.34 -0.35
C SER A 220 -5.94 0.18 -1.07
N VAL A 221 -5.21 -0.48 -1.96
CA VAL A 221 -5.67 -1.61 -2.75
C VAL A 221 -4.95 -2.88 -2.30
N GLY A 222 -5.72 -3.94 -2.06
CA GLY A 222 -5.22 -5.25 -1.69
C GLY A 222 -4.99 -5.46 -0.19
N LEU A 223 -4.74 -6.72 0.17
CA LEU A 223 -4.56 -7.17 1.55
C LEU A 223 -3.29 -6.60 2.23
N GLY A 224 -2.29 -6.15 1.45
CA GLY A 224 -1.05 -5.56 1.95
C GLY A 224 -1.13 -4.05 2.23
N GLY A 225 -2.18 -3.36 1.79
CA GLY A 225 -2.28 -1.90 1.88
C GLY A 225 -2.67 -1.34 3.24
N ARG A 226 -3.22 -2.17 4.12
CA ARG A 226 -3.64 -1.73 5.46
C ARG A 226 -2.50 -1.90 6.45
N GLY A 227 -1.74 -0.82 6.67
CA GLY A 227 -0.71 -0.75 7.72
C GLY A 227 0.71 -1.11 7.27
N SER A 228 0.99 -1.16 5.99
CA SER A 228 2.34 -1.19 5.44
C SER A 228 2.81 0.20 5.02
N PHE A 229 4.11 0.37 4.93
CA PHE A 229 4.69 1.63 4.46
C PHE A 229 4.32 1.92 3.00
N PRO A 230 4.23 3.20 2.60
CA PRO A 230 3.84 3.60 1.25
C PRO A 230 4.84 3.18 0.18
N VAL A 231 6.13 3.18 0.49
CA VAL A 231 7.16 2.71 -0.44
C VAL A 231 7.43 1.23 -0.19
N GLN A 232 7.22 0.41 -1.21
CA GLN A 232 7.48 -1.03 -1.19
C GLN A 232 8.28 -1.42 -2.42
N TYR A 233 9.55 -1.74 -2.21
CA TYR A 233 10.51 -2.04 -3.25
C TYR A 233 10.98 -3.49 -3.12
N VAL A 234 10.79 -4.29 -4.17
CA VAL A 234 11.06 -5.73 -4.18
C VAL A 234 12.39 -5.99 -4.84
N LEU A 235 13.33 -6.54 -4.09
CA LEU A 235 14.60 -7.06 -4.60
C LEU A 235 14.44 -8.54 -4.90
N GLN A 236 14.87 -8.97 -6.08
CA GLN A 236 14.71 -10.33 -6.56
C GLN A 236 16.04 -10.86 -7.09
N HIS A 237 16.41 -12.09 -6.71
CA HIS A 237 17.56 -12.76 -7.24
C HIS A 237 17.35 -14.29 -7.27
N LEU A 238 17.91 -14.98 -8.28
CA LEU A 238 17.85 -16.46 -8.35
C LEU A 238 18.69 -17.11 -7.25
N ASN A 239 19.89 -16.57 -7.02
CA ASN A 239 20.77 -17.04 -5.96
C ASN A 239 20.46 -16.31 -4.66
N PHE A 240 20.10 -17.09 -3.63
CA PHE A 240 19.72 -16.57 -2.32
C PHE A 240 20.90 -15.98 -1.55
N ASP A 241 22.10 -16.54 -1.72
CA ASP A 241 23.29 -16.05 -1.01
C ASP A 241 23.66 -14.63 -1.46
N LYS A 242 23.55 -14.34 -2.77
CA LYS A 242 23.75 -12.98 -3.27
C LYS A 242 22.72 -11.99 -2.68
N LEU A 243 21.47 -12.43 -2.51
CA LEU A 243 20.46 -11.60 -1.86
C LEU A 243 20.82 -11.36 -0.38
N LYS A 244 21.30 -12.40 0.31
CA LYS A 244 21.78 -12.33 1.70
C LYS A 244 22.92 -11.32 1.87
N ASP A 245 23.88 -11.34 0.95
CA ASP A 245 25.08 -10.50 1.03
C ASP A 245 24.79 -9.02 0.70
N LYS A 246 23.91 -8.77 -0.28
CA LYS A 246 23.61 -7.41 -0.77
C LYS A 246 22.51 -6.69 0.00
N LEU A 247 21.57 -7.41 0.60
CA LEU A 247 20.46 -6.81 1.33
C LEU A 247 20.90 -5.90 2.50
N PRO A 248 21.87 -6.28 3.35
CA PRO A 248 22.34 -5.40 4.42
C PRO A 248 22.94 -4.09 3.89
N GLN A 249 23.71 -4.15 2.79
CA GLN A 249 24.30 -2.98 2.14
C GLN A 249 23.22 -2.05 1.60
N PHE A 250 22.21 -2.60 0.96
CA PHE A 250 21.06 -1.85 0.47
C PHE A 250 20.29 -1.15 1.61
N MET A 251 20.03 -1.87 2.71
CA MET A 251 19.36 -1.32 3.89
C MET A 251 20.16 -0.22 4.58
N GLU A 252 21.48 -0.29 4.54
CA GLU A 252 22.34 0.77 5.10
C GLU A 252 22.22 2.07 4.29
N GLU A 253 22.18 2.00 2.97
CA GLU A 253 21.95 3.18 2.13
C GLU A 253 20.53 3.74 2.28
N VAL A 254 19.51 2.87 2.43
CA VAL A 254 18.14 3.30 2.77
C VAL A 254 18.12 4.06 4.09
N ARG A 255 18.91 3.61 5.09
CA ARG A 255 19.01 4.27 6.40
C ARG A 255 19.63 5.66 6.33
N LYS A 256 20.58 5.87 5.43
CA LYS A 256 21.27 7.18 5.26
C LYS A 256 20.42 8.19 4.49
N SER A 257 19.39 7.74 3.78
CA SER A 257 18.58 8.61 2.95
C SER A 257 17.66 9.52 3.77
N GLU A 258 17.65 10.80 3.45
CA GLU A 258 16.75 11.81 4.05
C GLU A 258 15.31 11.73 3.49
N VAL A 259 15.09 10.92 2.45
CA VAL A 259 13.76 10.74 1.85
C VAL A 259 12.87 9.85 2.72
N PHE A 260 13.47 8.97 3.52
CA PHE A 260 12.74 7.97 4.28
C PHE A 260 12.68 8.29 5.77
N GLN A 261 11.50 8.08 6.34
CA GLN A 261 11.27 8.11 7.79
C GLN A 261 10.72 6.75 8.24
N GLY A 262 11.60 5.93 8.79
CA GLY A 262 11.28 4.55 9.14
C GLY A 262 11.34 3.61 7.93
N PHE A 263 11.95 2.46 8.14
CA PHE A 263 12.07 1.44 7.10
C PHE A 263 12.14 0.06 7.77
N ASP A 264 11.71 -0.93 7.03
CA ASP A 264 11.83 -2.34 7.43
C ASP A 264 11.99 -3.23 6.18
N VAL A 265 12.42 -4.46 6.41
CA VAL A 265 12.50 -5.48 5.38
C VAL A 265 11.87 -6.77 5.90
N ASN A 266 11.12 -7.44 5.05
CA ASN A 266 10.46 -8.68 5.42
C ASN A 266 11.44 -9.86 5.57
N LEU A 267 12.57 -9.87 4.84
CA LEU A 267 13.58 -10.91 4.89
C LEU A 267 14.70 -10.51 5.86
N LYS A 268 14.80 -11.23 6.97
CA LYS A 268 15.79 -11.02 8.02
C LYS A 268 16.58 -12.29 8.24
N PHE A 269 17.91 -12.17 8.45
CA PHE A 269 18.84 -13.30 8.56
C PHE A 269 19.38 -13.50 9.98
N ASN A 270 18.74 -12.87 10.97
CA ASN A 270 19.20 -12.81 12.35
C ASN A 270 18.26 -13.50 13.35
N GLN A 271 17.37 -14.37 12.87
CA GLN A 271 16.57 -15.16 13.79
C GLN A 271 17.43 -16.30 14.37
N PRO A 272 17.58 -16.36 15.70
CA PRO A 272 18.25 -17.48 16.34
C PRO A 272 17.55 -18.79 16.03
N GLU A 273 18.28 -19.79 15.63
CA GLU A 273 17.79 -21.12 15.31
C GLU A 273 18.72 -22.16 15.90
N LEU A 274 18.15 -23.17 16.53
CA LEU A 274 18.89 -24.33 17.00
C LEU A 274 18.83 -25.44 15.95
N GLN A 275 19.93 -25.66 15.27
CA GLN A 275 20.05 -26.74 14.30
C GLN A 275 20.44 -28.02 15.00
N ILE A 276 19.55 -29.02 14.96
CA ILE A 276 19.75 -30.33 15.56
C ILE A 276 20.09 -31.33 14.46
N THR A 277 21.29 -31.87 14.48
CA THR A 277 21.76 -32.89 13.53
C THR A 277 21.88 -34.23 14.23
N ILE A 278 21.15 -35.24 13.76
CA ILE A 278 21.22 -36.60 14.33
C ILE A 278 22.48 -37.31 13.86
N ASP A 279 23.32 -37.78 14.78
CA ASP A 279 24.47 -38.63 14.47
C ASP A 279 23.98 -40.08 14.17
N ARG A 280 23.85 -40.37 12.89
CA ARG A 280 23.28 -41.66 12.43
C ARG A 280 24.17 -42.85 12.75
N LEU A 281 25.51 -42.66 12.74
CA LEU A 281 26.45 -43.70 13.05
C LEU A 281 26.32 -44.11 14.53
N ARG A 282 26.36 -43.11 15.40
CA ARG A 282 26.26 -43.31 16.84
C ARG A 282 24.89 -43.82 17.26
N SER A 283 23.84 -43.34 16.60
CA SER A 283 22.46 -43.86 16.85
C SER A 283 22.38 -45.37 16.53
N ASN A 284 22.99 -45.81 15.42
CA ASN A 284 23.00 -47.19 15.03
C ASN A 284 23.85 -48.04 15.98
N GLU A 285 25.03 -47.58 16.40
CA GLU A 285 25.89 -48.25 17.38
C GLU A 285 25.20 -48.48 18.71
N LEU A 286 24.43 -47.49 19.17
CA LEU A 286 23.70 -47.53 20.41
C LEU A 286 22.32 -48.22 20.30
N GLY A 287 21.96 -48.72 19.11
CA GLY A 287 20.73 -49.45 18.83
C GLY A 287 19.46 -48.55 18.91
N VAL A 288 19.58 -47.25 18.62
CA VAL A 288 18.47 -46.30 18.61
C VAL A 288 18.09 -45.95 17.19
N SER A 289 16.82 -46.02 16.83
CA SER A 289 16.35 -45.62 15.51
C SER A 289 16.27 -44.12 15.38
N VAL A 290 16.57 -43.61 14.18
CA VAL A 290 16.39 -42.18 13.86
C VAL A 290 14.95 -41.73 14.05
N LEU A 291 13.99 -42.65 13.84
CA LEU A 291 12.58 -42.38 14.02
C LEU A 291 12.24 -42.11 15.49
N ASP A 292 12.82 -42.90 16.42
CA ASP A 292 12.59 -42.74 17.87
C ASP A 292 13.23 -41.44 18.37
N VAL A 293 14.40 -41.08 17.89
CA VAL A 293 15.01 -39.75 18.16
C VAL A 293 14.09 -38.64 17.72
N ASN A 294 13.60 -38.70 16.47
CA ASN A 294 12.71 -37.67 15.92
C ASN A 294 11.37 -37.58 16.66
N ASN A 295 10.77 -38.73 17.03
CA ASN A 295 9.54 -38.75 17.81
C ASN A 295 9.73 -38.15 19.21
N THR A 296 10.87 -38.39 19.85
CA THR A 296 11.20 -37.82 21.15
C THR A 296 11.39 -36.29 21.05
N LEU A 297 12.14 -35.82 20.05
CA LEU A 297 12.31 -34.37 19.78
C LEU A 297 10.96 -33.70 19.50
N GLN A 298 10.12 -34.30 18.68
CA GLN A 298 8.77 -33.80 18.39
C GLN A 298 7.92 -33.69 19.65
N LEU A 299 7.92 -34.73 20.49
CA LEU A 299 7.15 -34.71 21.73
C LEU A 299 7.67 -33.67 22.72
N ALA A 300 8.99 -33.53 22.80
CA ALA A 300 9.63 -32.61 23.71
C ALA A 300 9.38 -31.14 23.31
N LEU A 301 9.61 -30.78 22.04
CA LEU A 301 9.69 -29.39 21.58
C LEU A 301 8.39 -28.87 20.95
N SER A 302 7.65 -29.70 20.18
CA SER A 302 6.47 -29.21 19.45
C SER A 302 5.14 -29.73 19.91
N GLY A 303 5.16 -30.74 20.82
CA GLY A 303 3.97 -31.43 21.23
C GLY A 303 3.48 -32.46 20.20
N ARG A 304 2.85 -33.51 20.69
CA ARG A 304 2.33 -34.60 19.86
C ARG A 304 0.87 -34.92 20.19
N ARG A 305 0.07 -35.06 19.14
CA ARG A 305 -1.29 -35.55 19.28
C ARG A 305 -1.28 -37.08 19.50
N PHE A 306 -1.81 -37.51 20.63
CA PHE A 306 -1.92 -38.94 21.00
C PHE A 306 -3.23 -39.57 20.56
N GLY A 307 -4.29 -38.78 20.44
CA GLY A 307 -5.59 -39.30 20.07
C GLY A 307 -6.68 -38.24 20.15
N TYR A 308 -7.90 -38.77 20.22
CA TYR A 308 -9.10 -37.96 20.37
C TYR A 308 -10.00 -38.56 21.45
N PHE A 309 -10.77 -37.71 22.12
CA PHE A 309 -11.89 -38.15 22.96
C PHE A 309 -13.14 -37.36 22.60
N ILE A 310 -14.30 -37.95 22.89
CA ILE A 310 -15.59 -37.32 22.62
C ILE A 310 -16.17 -36.85 23.94
N MET A 311 -16.56 -35.60 24.01
CA MET A 311 -17.27 -35.02 25.16
C MET A 311 -18.36 -34.08 24.64
N ASN A 312 -19.58 -34.25 25.16
CA ASN A 312 -20.76 -33.46 24.77
C ASN A 312 -21.01 -33.43 23.24
N GLY A 313 -20.81 -34.56 22.56
CA GLY A 313 -21.00 -34.69 21.10
C GLY A 313 -19.94 -34.02 20.23
N LYS A 314 -18.87 -33.48 20.83
CA LYS A 314 -17.74 -32.87 20.13
C LYS A 314 -16.48 -33.70 20.32
N GLN A 315 -15.65 -33.75 19.29
CA GLN A 315 -14.37 -34.44 19.31
C GLN A 315 -13.26 -33.48 19.73
N TYR A 316 -12.49 -33.86 20.75
CA TYR A 316 -11.35 -33.10 21.26
C TYR A 316 -10.06 -33.87 21.05
N GLN A 317 -8.97 -33.13 20.78
CA GLN A 317 -7.64 -33.69 20.60
C GLN A 317 -6.94 -33.82 21.94
N VAL A 318 -6.24 -34.96 22.16
CA VAL A 318 -5.31 -35.12 23.27
C VAL A 318 -3.92 -34.79 22.77
N ILE A 319 -3.37 -33.69 23.24
CA ILE A 319 -2.01 -33.24 22.89
C ILE A 319 -1.16 -33.31 24.15
N ALA A 320 -0.02 -34.01 24.09
CA ALA A 320 0.97 -33.99 25.15
C ALA A 320 2.18 -33.17 24.72
N GLN A 321 2.74 -32.45 25.65
CA GLN A 321 3.89 -31.58 25.48
C GLN A 321 4.63 -31.50 26.81
N VAL A 322 5.94 -31.33 26.77
CA VAL A 322 6.75 -31.05 27.94
C VAL A 322 6.44 -29.63 28.45
N GLU A 323 6.44 -29.43 29.77
CA GLU A 323 6.24 -28.10 30.34
C GLU A 323 7.28 -27.10 29.83
N ARG A 324 6.91 -25.81 29.78
CA ARG A 324 7.77 -24.77 29.18
C ARG A 324 9.08 -24.64 29.93
N ILE A 325 9.06 -24.74 31.25
CA ILE A 325 10.24 -24.60 32.11
C ILE A 325 11.28 -25.71 31.89
N ASP A 326 10.87 -26.88 31.36
CA ASP A 326 11.73 -28.03 31.06
C ASP A 326 12.16 -28.09 29.59
N ARG A 327 11.92 -27.03 28.79
CA ARG A 327 12.27 -26.94 27.35
C ARG A 327 12.58 -25.51 26.88
N ASP A 328 12.90 -24.60 27.77
CA ASP A 328 13.18 -23.19 27.44
C ASP A 328 14.67 -22.93 27.22
N ASP A 329 15.55 -23.88 27.60
CA ASP A 329 16.99 -23.82 27.37
C ASP A 329 17.43 -24.94 26.39
N PRO A 330 18.35 -24.69 25.45
CA PRO A 330 18.97 -25.74 24.61
C PRO A 330 19.57 -26.88 25.43
N PHE A 331 20.05 -26.62 26.63
CA PHE A 331 20.60 -27.65 27.53
C PHE A 331 19.54 -28.63 28.08
N ASP A 332 18.25 -28.30 28.05
CA ASP A 332 17.18 -29.20 28.50
C ASP A 332 17.06 -30.44 27.65
N LEU A 333 17.56 -30.40 26.42
CA LEU A 333 17.66 -31.59 25.56
C LEU A 333 18.48 -32.73 26.19
N LYS A 334 19.39 -32.42 27.12
CA LYS A 334 20.14 -33.41 27.88
C LYS A 334 19.27 -34.19 28.89
N SER A 335 18.13 -33.66 29.26
CA SER A 335 17.19 -34.29 30.17
C SER A 335 16.29 -35.32 29.51
N PHE A 336 16.31 -35.41 28.17
CA PHE A 336 15.48 -36.35 27.43
C PHE A 336 16.24 -37.64 27.13
N PHE A 337 15.50 -38.76 27.16
CA PHE A 337 16.02 -40.07 26.89
C PHE A 337 15.23 -40.79 25.80
N VAL A 338 15.93 -41.55 24.99
CA VAL A 338 15.34 -42.43 23.98
C VAL A 338 15.64 -43.88 24.34
N ARG A 339 14.66 -44.76 24.17
CA ARG A 339 14.84 -46.21 24.47
C ARG A 339 15.44 -46.89 23.25
N ASN A 340 16.52 -47.65 23.47
CA ASN A 340 17.14 -48.44 22.42
C ASN A 340 16.42 -49.81 22.22
N ASN A 341 16.86 -50.58 21.25
CA ASN A 341 16.31 -51.92 20.94
C ASN A 341 16.51 -52.95 22.04
N ARG A 342 17.36 -52.65 23.05
CA ARG A 342 17.57 -53.51 24.23
C ARG A 342 16.73 -53.08 25.44
N GLY A 343 15.98 -52.00 25.30
CA GLY A 343 15.18 -51.41 26.38
C GLY A 343 15.94 -50.42 27.28
N GLU A 344 17.20 -50.13 26.99
CA GLU A 344 18.03 -49.20 27.78
C GLU A 344 17.69 -47.74 27.39
N LEU A 345 17.78 -46.83 28.36
CA LEU A 345 17.57 -45.44 28.15
C LEU A 345 18.87 -44.74 27.74
N ILE A 346 18.91 -44.20 26.53
CA ILE A 346 20.04 -43.47 25.99
C ILE A 346 19.69 -41.99 26.01
N GLN A 347 20.57 -41.19 26.63
CA GLN A 347 20.40 -39.73 26.68
C GLN A 347 20.50 -39.11 25.27
N LEU A 348 19.59 -38.20 24.96
CA LEU A 348 19.44 -37.62 23.62
C LEU A 348 20.69 -36.85 23.17
N ASP A 349 21.39 -36.20 24.08
CA ASP A 349 22.62 -35.48 23.84
C ASP A 349 23.74 -36.36 23.24
N ASN A 350 23.70 -37.67 23.49
CA ASN A 350 24.64 -38.62 22.90
C ASN A 350 24.33 -38.95 21.44
N LEU A 351 23.15 -38.60 20.95
CA LEU A 351 22.63 -38.97 19.62
C LEU A 351 22.53 -37.78 18.65
N VAL A 352 22.60 -36.56 19.19
CA VAL A 352 22.43 -35.35 18.39
C VAL A 352 23.58 -34.36 18.62
N LYS A 353 23.88 -33.57 17.57
CA LYS A 353 24.72 -32.39 17.65
C LYS A 353 23.84 -31.16 17.53
N MET A 354 24.05 -30.19 18.39
CA MET A 354 23.33 -28.93 18.41
C MET A 354 24.26 -27.81 18.02
N GLU A 355 23.84 -26.97 17.09
CA GLU A 355 24.58 -25.78 16.65
C GLU A 355 23.60 -24.62 16.63
N GLU A 356 23.98 -23.52 17.26
CA GLU A 356 23.23 -22.28 17.16
C GLU A 356 23.59 -21.60 15.85
N THR A 357 22.58 -21.31 15.06
CA THR A 357 22.70 -20.63 13.76
C THR A 357 21.75 -19.45 13.68
N ALA A 358 21.91 -18.63 12.66
CA ALA A 358 20.99 -17.54 12.39
C ALA A 358 20.51 -17.65 10.94
N ASN A 359 19.24 -17.93 10.76
CA ASN A 359 18.62 -18.12 9.45
C ASN A 359 17.35 -17.29 9.31
N PRO A 360 16.88 -17.01 8.09
CA PRO A 360 15.59 -16.39 7.91
C PRO A 360 14.47 -17.39 8.19
N PRO A 361 13.47 -17.01 9.01
CA PRO A 361 12.35 -17.88 9.34
C PRO A 361 11.44 -18.19 8.14
N THR A 362 11.44 -17.31 7.16
CA THR A 362 10.59 -17.40 5.97
C THR A 362 11.35 -16.94 4.74
N ILE A 363 11.28 -17.72 3.67
CA ILE A 363 11.82 -17.35 2.36
C ILE A 363 10.68 -16.83 1.50
N PHE A 364 10.77 -15.58 1.11
CA PHE A 364 9.74 -14.93 0.30
C PHE A 364 10.03 -15.10 -1.20
N HIS A 365 8.96 -15.21 -1.97
CA HIS A 365 9.02 -15.28 -3.43
C HIS A 365 8.12 -14.20 -4.03
N PHE A 366 8.63 -13.56 -5.07
CA PHE A 366 7.87 -12.62 -5.89
C PHE A 366 8.12 -12.96 -7.36
N ASN A 367 7.07 -13.13 -8.15
CA ASN A 367 7.16 -13.56 -9.55
C ASN A 367 8.05 -14.80 -9.73
N ARG A 368 7.97 -15.78 -8.82
CA ARG A 368 8.77 -17.03 -8.80
C ARG A 368 10.25 -16.88 -8.45
N PHE A 369 10.74 -15.67 -8.20
CA PHE A 369 12.10 -15.41 -7.73
C PHE A 369 12.12 -15.29 -6.19
N LYS A 370 13.21 -15.74 -5.57
CA LYS A 370 13.47 -15.43 -4.16
C LYS A 370 13.59 -13.93 -4.02
N SER A 371 12.96 -13.37 -3.00
CA SER A 371 12.81 -11.93 -2.91
C SER A 371 12.88 -11.39 -1.48
N ALA A 372 13.23 -10.13 -1.38
CA ALA A 372 13.09 -9.32 -0.18
C ALA A 372 12.27 -8.07 -0.53
N ILE A 373 11.30 -7.73 0.30
CA ILE A 373 10.52 -6.51 0.17
C ILE A 373 11.05 -5.49 1.17
N VAL A 374 11.69 -4.46 0.67
CA VAL A 374 12.12 -3.30 1.44
C VAL A 374 10.94 -2.33 1.51
N GLN A 375 10.55 -1.96 2.72
CA GLN A 375 9.44 -1.06 2.97
C GLN A 375 9.96 0.20 3.64
N ALA A 376 9.49 1.37 3.22
CA ALA A 376 9.89 2.64 3.81
C ALA A 376 8.73 3.63 3.91
N GLY A 377 8.67 4.34 5.02
CA GLY A 377 7.85 5.51 5.21
C GLY A 377 8.53 6.74 4.59
N LEU A 378 7.74 7.72 4.23
CA LEU A 378 8.23 8.95 3.61
C LEU A 378 8.46 10.03 4.67
N ALA A 379 9.53 10.80 4.51
CA ALA A 379 9.76 12.01 5.30
C ALA A 379 8.71 13.08 4.95
N PRO A 380 8.41 14.02 5.87
CA PRO A 380 7.45 15.09 5.61
C PRO A 380 7.75 15.84 4.31
N GLY A 381 6.74 16.01 3.47
CA GLY A 381 6.85 16.70 2.16
C GLY A 381 7.44 15.86 1.03
N LYS A 382 7.74 14.59 1.25
CA LYS A 382 8.18 13.65 0.20
C LYS A 382 7.02 12.81 -0.30
N THR A 383 7.05 12.44 -1.59
CA THR A 383 6.03 11.66 -2.28
C THR A 383 6.45 10.22 -2.51
N ILE A 384 5.49 9.35 -2.86
CA ILE A 384 5.81 7.97 -3.27
C ILE A 384 6.75 7.95 -4.48
N GLY A 385 6.58 8.90 -5.41
CA GLY A 385 7.46 9.06 -6.56
C GLY A 385 8.91 9.35 -6.16
N ASP A 386 9.12 10.27 -5.19
CA ASP A 386 10.45 10.56 -4.64
C ASP A 386 11.07 9.33 -4.00
N GLY A 387 10.25 8.57 -3.23
CA GLY A 387 10.69 7.34 -2.59
C GLY A 387 11.12 6.25 -3.58
N ILE A 388 10.38 6.07 -4.68
CA ILE A 388 10.72 5.11 -5.73
C ILE A 388 12.01 5.54 -6.42
N ALA A 389 12.14 6.82 -6.80
CA ALA A 389 13.33 7.36 -7.44
C ALA A 389 14.58 7.19 -6.55
N GLU A 390 14.45 7.39 -5.26
CA GLU A 390 15.53 7.17 -4.30
C GLU A 390 15.91 5.68 -4.17
N MET A 391 14.94 4.77 -4.15
CA MET A 391 15.22 3.32 -4.17
C MET A 391 15.93 2.91 -5.46
N ASP A 392 15.56 3.48 -6.60
CA ASP A 392 16.23 3.23 -7.89
C ASP A 392 17.67 3.79 -7.91
N ARG A 393 17.91 4.93 -7.26
CA ARG A 393 19.27 5.47 -7.05
C ARG A 393 20.11 4.50 -6.24
N ILE A 394 19.60 4.05 -5.09
CA ILE A 394 20.29 3.11 -4.20
C ILE A 394 20.54 1.78 -4.91
N LYS A 395 19.57 1.29 -5.71
CA LYS A 395 19.75 0.10 -6.56
C LYS A 395 20.95 0.24 -7.48
N ALA A 396 21.07 1.37 -8.18
CA ALA A 396 22.16 1.60 -9.12
C ALA A 396 23.55 1.65 -8.45
N GLU A 397 23.59 2.05 -7.17
CA GLU A 397 24.81 2.15 -6.39
C GLU A 397 25.24 0.81 -5.78
N VAL A 398 24.28 0.01 -5.27
CA VAL A 398 24.56 -1.18 -4.44
C VAL A 398 24.45 -2.50 -5.21
N LEU A 399 23.49 -2.58 -6.16
CA LEU A 399 23.14 -3.84 -6.82
C LEU A 399 23.76 -3.94 -8.20
N ASP A 400 24.14 -5.16 -8.58
CA ASP A 400 24.60 -5.47 -9.93
C ASP A 400 23.41 -5.78 -10.89
N GLU A 401 23.69 -5.90 -12.19
CA GLU A 401 22.67 -6.15 -13.23
C GLU A 401 21.95 -7.50 -13.09
N SER A 402 22.47 -8.43 -12.28
CA SER A 402 21.82 -9.73 -12.04
C SER A 402 20.58 -9.63 -11.15
N PHE A 403 20.44 -8.52 -10.39
CA PHE A 403 19.26 -8.26 -9.58
C PHE A 403 18.10 -7.72 -10.41
N LYS A 404 16.94 -8.32 -10.26
CA LYS A 404 15.68 -7.78 -10.74
C LYS A 404 14.98 -7.03 -9.62
N THR A 405 14.36 -5.94 -9.96
CA THR A 405 13.57 -5.17 -9.02
C THR A 405 12.14 -5.02 -9.52
N SER A 406 11.21 -4.92 -8.60
CA SER A 406 9.79 -4.70 -8.87
C SER A 406 9.19 -3.83 -7.78
N LEU A 407 8.05 -3.25 -8.05
CA LEU A 407 7.27 -2.53 -7.05
C LEU A 407 6.14 -3.41 -6.52
N SER A 408 5.73 -3.17 -5.29
CA SER A 408 4.60 -3.84 -4.64
C SER A 408 3.70 -2.81 -3.96
N GLY A 409 2.46 -3.22 -3.64
CA GLY A 409 1.50 -2.37 -2.93
C GLY A 409 1.30 -0.99 -3.57
N ALA A 410 1.24 0.05 -2.74
CA ALA A 410 0.98 1.40 -3.20
C ALA A 410 2.01 1.95 -4.20
N SER A 411 3.27 1.54 -4.09
CA SER A 411 4.32 1.92 -5.06
C SER A 411 4.03 1.37 -6.46
N ARG A 412 3.55 0.13 -6.55
CA ARG A 412 3.14 -0.47 -7.81
C ARG A 412 1.92 0.24 -8.38
N ASP A 413 0.90 0.46 -7.55
CA ASP A 413 -0.34 1.13 -7.97
C ASP A 413 -0.05 2.54 -8.49
N TYR A 414 0.88 3.26 -7.84
CA TYR A 414 1.35 4.57 -8.29
C TYR A 414 2.04 4.50 -9.66
N ALA A 415 2.98 3.58 -9.84
CA ALA A 415 3.75 3.45 -11.08
C ALA A 415 2.85 3.04 -12.27
N GLU A 416 1.94 2.08 -12.06
CA GLU A 416 0.97 1.65 -13.08
C GLU A 416 0.01 2.79 -13.46
N SER A 417 -0.42 3.59 -12.48
CA SER A 417 -1.33 4.70 -12.72
C SER A 417 -0.65 5.86 -13.46
N SER A 418 0.59 6.20 -13.10
CA SER A 418 1.30 7.35 -13.67
C SER A 418 1.71 7.14 -15.13
N SER A 419 2.10 5.92 -15.53
CA SER A 419 2.54 5.62 -16.89
C SER A 419 1.41 5.73 -17.93
N ASN A 420 0.19 5.37 -17.55
CA ASN A 420 -0.95 5.29 -18.45
C ASN A 420 -1.67 6.63 -18.63
N ILE A 421 -1.58 7.55 -17.68
CA ILE A 421 -2.23 8.87 -17.76
C ILE A 421 -1.68 9.70 -18.94
N SER A 422 -0.37 9.70 -19.17
CA SER A 422 0.26 10.46 -20.26
C SER A 422 -0.16 9.95 -21.64
N PHE A 423 -0.18 8.62 -21.83
CA PHE A 423 -0.63 8.02 -23.09
C PHE A 423 -2.11 8.33 -23.35
N ALA A 424 -2.93 8.14 -22.35
CA ALA A 424 -4.35 8.36 -22.46
C ALA A 424 -4.68 9.85 -22.70
N PHE A 425 -3.95 10.80 -22.09
CA PHE A 425 -4.09 12.23 -22.36
C PHE A 425 -3.74 12.59 -23.82
N LEU A 426 -2.64 12.03 -24.33
CA LEU A 426 -2.26 12.21 -25.75
C LEU A 426 -3.34 11.68 -26.69
N LEU A 427 -3.86 10.48 -26.40
CA LEU A 427 -4.95 9.88 -27.18
C LEU A 427 -6.21 10.74 -27.17
N ALA A 428 -6.58 11.32 -26.02
CA ALA A 428 -7.71 12.24 -25.92
C ALA A 428 -7.51 13.48 -26.79
N LEU A 429 -6.32 14.08 -26.76
CA LEU A 429 -6.00 15.23 -27.62
C LEU A 429 -6.13 14.90 -29.11
N VAL A 430 -5.61 13.74 -29.54
CA VAL A 430 -5.73 13.28 -30.92
C VAL A 430 -7.19 13.07 -31.31
N LEU A 431 -7.99 12.44 -30.44
CA LEU A 431 -9.42 12.22 -30.71
C LEU A 431 -10.19 13.54 -30.80
N ILE A 432 -9.93 14.48 -29.88
CA ILE A 432 -10.54 15.82 -29.92
C ILE A 432 -10.18 16.53 -31.25
N PHE A 433 -8.91 16.52 -31.63
CA PHE A 433 -8.45 17.11 -32.88
C PHE A 433 -9.15 16.49 -34.10
N LEU A 434 -9.26 15.15 -34.16
CA LEU A 434 -9.92 14.46 -35.27
C LEU A 434 -11.42 14.78 -35.35
N VAL A 435 -12.10 14.89 -34.18
CA VAL A 435 -13.53 15.27 -34.16
C VAL A 435 -13.72 16.71 -34.61
N LEU A 436 -12.87 17.63 -34.19
CA LEU A 436 -12.93 19.02 -34.63
C LEU A 436 -12.61 19.15 -36.14
N ALA A 437 -11.57 18.45 -36.62
CA ALA A 437 -11.24 18.42 -38.04
C ALA A 437 -12.39 17.88 -38.89
N ALA A 438 -13.05 16.82 -38.43
CA ALA A 438 -14.23 16.29 -39.10
C ALA A 438 -15.42 17.27 -39.06
N GLN A 439 -15.58 18.04 -37.99
CA GLN A 439 -16.67 19.01 -37.84
C GLN A 439 -16.48 20.21 -38.74
N PHE A 440 -15.26 20.69 -38.88
CA PHE A 440 -14.93 21.87 -39.69
C PHE A 440 -14.51 21.52 -41.13
N GLU A 441 -14.51 20.21 -41.46
CA GLU A 441 -14.07 19.68 -42.76
C GLU A 441 -12.67 20.20 -43.16
N SER A 442 -11.85 20.55 -42.20
CA SER A 442 -10.50 21.13 -42.38
C SER A 442 -9.58 20.61 -41.27
N PHE A 443 -8.32 20.35 -41.66
CA PHE A 443 -7.24 20.02 -40.73
C PHE A 443 -6.42 21.26 -40.29
N ILE A 444 -6.67 22.41 -40.92
CA ILE A 444 -5.85 23.63 -40.77
C ILE A 444 -6.64 24.73 -40.08
N ASP A 445 -7.93 24.83 -40.32
CA ASP A 445 -8.83 25.84 -39.73
C ASP A 445 -9.42 25.33 -38.36
#